data_29cddbb59ed7b04835e6254c07726d96
#
_entry.id   29cddbb59ed7b04835e6254c07726d96
#
_cell.length_a   1.000
_cell.length_b   1.000
_cell.length_c   1.000
_cell.angle_alpha   90.00
_cell.angle_beta   90.00
_cell.angle_gamma   90.00
#
_symmetry.space_group_name_H-M   'P 1'
#
loop_
_entity.id
_entity.type
_entity.pdbx_description
1 polymer ?
#
loop_
_entity_poly.entity_id
_entity_poly.type
_entity_poly.pdbx_seq_one_letter_code
_entity_poly.pdbx_strand_id
1 'polypeptide(L)'
;MAFFRQVREHYHTTGAIAPSSRFLARAQTGPLANLKAHTDRPVRVLEVGPGTGAVTRQIVELLEPGDTFDLVEINTAFAELLERRFTDDPAFSSLSASARVHAVPLQEFSSEAPYDVIVSGLPMNNFSSELVEELFEAYFRLLGPEGTLSYFEYMYMRPMRKLVSGRKDRERVNRIAEIMRRHCRQRRMRTSWVLANLPPAWIQHLSGHADSAAS
;
A
#
# COMPACT_ATOMS: atom_id res chain seq x y z
N MET A 1 4.22 12.33 19.20
CA MET A 1 3.83 13.62 18.58
C MET A 1 4.76 14.07 17.45
N ALA A 2 6.07 13.84 17.46
CA ALA A 2 6.97 14.19 16.35
C ALA A 2 6.69 13.41 15.05
N PHE A 3 6.28 12.16 15.15
CA PHE A 3 5.93 11.24 14.08
C PHE A 3 4.78 11.77 13.19
N PHE A 4 3.67 12.21 13.80
CA PHE A 4 2.50 12.75 13.08
C PHE A 4 2.83 14.01 12.27
N ARG A 5 3.75 14.82 12.77
CA ARG A 5 4.19 16.04 12.08
C ARG A 5 4.99 15.68 10.83
N GLN A 6 5.89 14.71 10.92
CA GLN A 6 6.77 14.30 9.81
C GLN A 6 5.98 13.67 8.66
N VAL A 7 5.02 12.79 8.94
CA VAL A 7 4.15 12.20 7.90
C VAL A 7 3.27 13.29 7.27
N ARG A 8 2.66 14.17 8.06
CA ARG A 8 1.81 15.26 7.56
C ARG A 8 2.57 16.32 6.78
N GLU A 9 3.76 16.71 7.21
CA GLU A 9 4.61 17.69 6.53
C GLU A 9 5.16 17.16 5.21
N HIS A 10 5.51 15.87 5.14
CA HIS A 10 5.95 15.24 3.89
C HIS A 10 4.81 15.01 2.88
N TYR A 11 3.60 14.78 3.34
CA TYR A 11 2.42 14.71 2.44
C TYR A 11 2.08 16.09 1.83
N HIS A 12 2.26 17.18 2.57
CA HIS A 12 1.99 18.54 2.08
C HIS A 12 3.12 19.11 1.22
N THR A 13 4.36 18.70 1.41
CA THR A 13 5.53 19.23 0.69
C THR A 13 5.90 18.40 -0.54
N THR A 14 5.45 17.15 -0.63
CA THR A 14 5.58 16.39 -1.87
C THR A 14 4.41 16.78 -2.77
N GLY A 15 4.56 17.92 -3.46
CA GLY A 15 3.57 18.40 -4.41
C GLY A 15 3.08 17.27 -5.29
N ALA A 16 1.76 17.14 -5.37
CA ALA A 16 0.98 16.25 -6.21
C ALA A 16 1.80 15.15 -6.91
N ILE A 17 2.09 14.05 -6.21
CA ILE A 17 2.42 12.80 -6.92
C ILE A 17 1.18 12.56 -7.79
N ALA A 18 1.37 12.54 -9.08
CA ALA A 18 0.27 12.32 -10.02
C ALA A 18 -0.55 11.13 -9.54
N PRO A 19 -1.90 11.21 -9.55
CA PRO A 19 -2.74 10.11 -9.10
C PRO A 19 -2.26 8.83 -9.74
N SER A 20 -2.18 7.74 -8.98
CA SER A 20 -1.76 6.43 -9.48
C SER A 20 -2.47 6.15 -10.79
N SER A 21 -1.72 5.91 -11.86
CA SER A 21 -2.34 5.66 -13.14
C SER A 21 -3.19 4.39 -13.04
N ARG A 22 -4.22 4.28 -13.90
CA ARG A 22 -5.02 3.04 -14.01
C ARG A 22 -4.17 1.79 -14.21
N PHE A 23 -3.00 1.93 -14.83
CA PHE A 23 -2.07 0.83 -15.04
C PHE A 23 -1.37 0.43 -13.73
N LEU A 24 -1.00 1.42 -12.91
CA LEU A 24 -0.43 1.18 -11.59
C LEU A 24 -1.46 0.50 -10.68
N ALA A 25 -2.68 1.03 -10.62
CA ALA A 25 -3.77 0.47 -9.83
C ALA A 25 -4.05 -0.99 -10.22
N ARG A 26 -4.20 -1.29 -11.53
CA ARG A 26 -4.39 -2.66 -12.01
C ARG A 26 -3.22 -3.59 -11.67
N ALA A 27 -1.99 -3.12 -11.76
CA ALA A 27 -0.83 -3.94 -11.41
C ALA A 27 -0.79 -4.24 -9.91
N GLN A 28 -1.12 -3.25 -9.05
CA GLN A 28 -1.17 -3.44 -7.60
C GLN A 28 -2.30 -4.38 -7.16
N THR A 29 -3.46 -4.31 -7.82
CA THR A 29 -4.63 -5.14 -7.51
C THR A 29 -4.62 -6.49 -8.23
N GLY A 30 -3.58 -6.79 -9.01
CA GLY A 30 -3.45 -8.06 -9.73
C GLY A 30 -3.61 -9.32 -8.86
N PRO A 31 -2.99 -9.40 -7.67
CA PRO A 31 -3.22 -10.53 -6.74
C PRO A 31 -4.68 -10.66 -6.29
N LEU A 32 -5.35 -9.54 -6.01
CA LEU A 32 -6.78 -9.55 -5.68
C LEU A 32 -7.63 -10.07 -6.82
N ALA A 33 -7.40 -9.57 -8.04
CA ALA A 33 -8.11 -10.05 -9.23
C ALA A 33 -7.89 -11.55 -9.46
N ASN A 34 -6.66 -12.03 -9.27
CA ASN A 34 -6.36 -13.45 -9.37
C ASN A 34 -7.05 -14.28 -8.28
N LEU A 35 -7.05 -13.80 -7.04
CA LEU A 35 -7.72 -14.48 -5.92
C LEU A 35 -9.22 -14.59 -6.19
N LYS A 36 -9.88 -13.49 -6.56
CA LYS A 36 -11.33 -13.46 -6.87
C LYS A 36 -11.70 -14.37 -8.06
N ALA A 37 -10.81 -14.54 -9.02
CA ALA A 37 -11.05 -15.45 -10.15
C ALA A 37 -10.97 -16.94 -9.77
N HIS A 38 -10.44 -17.30 -8.59
CA HIS A 38 -10.18 -18.67 -8.18
C HIS A 38 -10.80 -19.04 -6.82
N THR A 39 -11.62 -18.17 -6.23
CA THR A 39 -12.30 -18.45 -4.96
C THR A 39 -13.71 -17.88 -4.96
N ASP A 40 -14.65 -18.66 -4.41
CA ASP A 40 -16.04 -18.25 -4.18
C ASP A 40 -16.28 -17.77 -2.72
N ARG A 41 -15.27 -17.89 -1.84
CA ARG A 41 -15.38 -17.40 -0.48
C ARG A 41 -15.22 -15.89 -0.40
N PRO A 42 -15.85 -15.25 0.59
CA PRO A 42 -15.55 -13.85 0.89
C PRO A 42 -14.05 -13.62 1.15
N VAL A 43 -13.54 -12.51 0.64
CA VAL A 43 -12.14 -12.10 0.82
C VAL A 43 -12.06 -10.88 1.73
N ARG A 44 -10.92 -10.73 2.39
CA ARG A 44 -10.60 -9.59 3.24
C ARG A 44 -9.47 -8.78 2.62
N VAL A 45 -9.72 -7.52 2.35
CA VAL A 45 -8.77 -6.61 1.71
C VAL A 45 -8.49 -5.41 2.60
N LEU A 46 -7.22 -5.04 2.72
CA LEU A 46 -6.78 -3.82 3.38
C LEU A 46 -6.07 -2.92 2.36
N GLU A 47 -6.51 -1.68 2.26
CA GLU A 47 -5.77 -0.63 1.54
C GLU A 47 -5.12 0.31 2.55
N VAL A 48 -3.81 0.55 2.39
CA VAL A 48 -3.03 1.43 3.28
C VAL A 48 -2.54 2.64 2.51
N GLY A 49 -2.91 3.83 2.99
CA GLY A 49 -2.62 5.10 2.33
C GLY A 49 -3.36 5.26 1.00
N PRO A 50 -4.70 5.09 0.97
CA PRO A 50 -5.51 5.24 -0.24
C PRO A 50 -5.45 6.65 -0.83
N GLY A 51 -5.17 7.68 0.00
CA GLY A 51 -5.12 9.07 -0.42
C GLY A 51 -6.46 9.52 -1.05
N THR A 52 -6.41 9.95 -2.30
CA THR A 52 -7.62 10.37 -3.03
C THR A 52 -8.40 9.19 -3.64
N GLY A 53 -8.03 7.93 -3.39
CA GLY A 53 -8.77 6.74 -3.79
C GLY A 53 -8.57 6.29 -5.25
N ALA A 54 -7.40 6.55 -5.82
CA ALA A 54 -7.10 6.13 -7.19
C ALA A 54 -7.00 4.59 -7.32
N VAL A 55 -6.41 3.91 -6.34
CA VAL A 55 -6.33 2.45 -6.28
C VAL A 55 -7.59 1.87 -5.67
N THR A 56 -8.19 2.56 -4.68
CA THR A 56 -9.48 2.21 -4.06
C THR A 56 -10.54 1.88 -5.09
N ARG A 57 -10.68 2.71 -6.14
CA ARG A 57 -11.65 2.48 -7.21
C ARG A 57 -11.44 1.12 -7.89
N GLN A 58 -10.20 0.76 -8.18
CA GLN A 58 -9.89 -0.52 -8.82
C GLN A 58 -10.15 -1.71 -7.87
N ILE A 59 -9.96 -1.53 -6.55
CA ILE A 59 -10.31 -2.54 -5.54
C ILE A 59 -11.82 -2.73 -5.51
N VAL A 60 -12.58 -1.63 -5.43
CA VAL A 60 -14.06 -1.67 -5.41
C VAL A 60 -14.63 -2.39 -6.63
N GLU A 61 -14.05 -2.20 -7.83
CA GLU A 61 -14.47 -2.89 -9.06
C GLU A 61 -14.24 -4.43 -9.02
N LEU A 62 -13.41 -4.93 -8.09
CA LEU A 62 -13.08 -6.35 -7.95
C LEU A 62 -13.83 -7.03 -6.80
N LEU A 63 -14.33 -6.25 -5.84
CA LEU A 63 -14.99 -6.76 -4.64
C LEU A 63 -16.49 -6.95 -4.85
N GLU A 64 -17.04 -7.87 -4.11
CA GLU A 64 -18.46 -8.25 -4.12
C GLU A 64 -19.10 -8.04 -2.75
N PRO A 65 -20.44 -7.91 -2.66
CA PRO A 65 -21.12 -7.94 -1.37
C PRO A 65 -20.77 -9.21 -0.58
N GLY A 66 -20.32 -9.00 0.67
CA GLY A 66 -19.83 -10.08 1.54
C GLY A 66 -18.30 -10.06 1.73
N ASP A 67 -17.54 -9.47 0.80
CA ASP A 67 -16.13 -9.19 1.01
C ASP A 67 -15.94 -8.10 2.10
N THR A 68 -14.82 -8.12 2.80
CA THR A 68 -14.46 -7.09 3.78
C THR A 68 -13.41 -6.15 3.18
N PHE A 69 -13.64 -4.85 3.29
CA PHE A 69 -12.70 -3.86 2.79
C PHE A 69 -12.40 -2.79 3.85
N ASP A 70 -11.19 -2.82 4.38
CA ASP A 70 -10.70 -1.81 5.32
C ASP A 70 -9.71 -0.87 4.61
N LEU A 71 -9.83 0.43 4.90
CA LEU A 71 -8.95 1.48 4.39
C LEU A 71 -8.31 2.19 5.58
N VAL A 72 -6.98 2.21 5.64
CA VAL A 72 -6.24 2.92 6.70
C VAL A 72 -5.58 4.15 6.09
N GLU A 73 -6.07 5.34 6.51
CA GLU A 73 -5.59 6.64 6.01
C GLU A 73 -5.36 7.60 7.19
N ILE A 74 -4.13 8.05 7.36
CA ILE A 74 -3.77 8.95 8.47
C ILE A 74 -4.25 10.39 8.27
N ASN A 75 -4.47 10.81 7.02
CA ASN A 75 -4.97 12.14 6.70
C ASN A 75 -6.48 12.16 6.80
N THR A 76 -6.99 12.83 7.83
CA THR A 76 -8.43 12.91 8.11
C THR A 76 -9.25 13.49 6.96
N ALA A 77 -8.71 14.46 6.20
CA ALA A 77 -9.41 15.02 5.05
C ALA A 77 -9.56 14.01 3.90
N PHE A 78 -8.58 13.12 3.70
CA PHE A 78 -8.71 12.02 2.75
C PHE A 78 -9.61 10.91 3.27
N ALA A 79 -9.56 10.60 4.57
CA ALA A 79 -10.48 9.64 5.18
C ALA A 79 -11.94 10.09 5.01
N GLU A 80 -12.27 11.34 5.33
CA GLU A 80 -13.61 11.91 5.12
C GLU A 80 -14.03 11.94 3.63
N LEU A 81 -13.09 12.18 2.72
CA LEU A 81 -13.35 12.12 1.28
C LEU A 81 -13.75 10.71 0.85
N LEU A 82 -13.06 9.69 1.38
CA LEU A 82 -13.34 8.29 1.07
C LEU A 82 -14.66 7.84 1.67
N GLU A 83 -14.97 8.18 2.91
CA GLU A 83 -16.26 7.91 3.55
C GLU A 83 -17.42 8.47 2.71
N ARG A 84 -17.31 9.73 2.27
CA ARG A 84 -18.31 10.34 1.38
C ARG A 84 -18.45 9.60 0.05
N ARG A 85 -17.36 9.07 -0.52
CA ARG A 85 -17.46 8.28 -1.75
C ARG A 85 -18.26 6.99 -1.56
N PHE A 86 -18.10 6.30 -0.44
CA PHE A 86 -18.87 5.08 -0.16
C PHE A 86 -20.36 5.39 0.09
N THR A 87 -20.68 6.63 0.49
CA THR A 87 -22.06 7.08 0.68
C THR A 87 -22.69 7.62 -0.60
N ASP A 88 -21.96 8.44 -1.36
CA ASP A 88 -22.52 9.30 -2.39
C ASP A 88 -22.22 8.83 -3.83
N ASP A 89 -21.14 8.06 -4.05
CA ASP A 89 -20.74 7.61 -5.38
C ASP A 89 -21.35 6.23 -5.70
N PRO A 90 -22.24 6.13 -6.71
CA PRO A 90 -22.86 4.87 -7.11
C PRO A 90 -21.85 3.74 -7.41
N ALA A 91 -20.64 4.09 -7.87
CA ALA A 91 -19.58 3.10 -8.14
C ALA A 91 -19.02 2.45 -6.86
N PHE A 92 -19.22 3.07 -5.69
CA PHE A 92 -18.73 2.59 -4.40
C PHE A 92 -19.87 2.05 -3.51
N SER A 93 -21.12 2.38 -3.80
CA SER A 93 -22.29 2.12 -2.95
C SER A 93 -22.53 0.63 -2.68
N SER A 94 -22.18 -0.27 -3.61
CA SER A 94 -22.31 -1.72 -3.44
C SER A 94 -21.51 -2.27 -2.24
N LEU A 95 -20.47 -1.57 -1.81
CA LEU A 95 -19.60 -1.95 -0.70
C LEU A 95 -19.79 -1.06 0.54
N SER A 96 -20.76 -0.14 0.55
CA SER A 96 -20.98 0.79 1.66
C SER A 96 -21.18 0.09 3.02
N ALA A 97 -21.76 -1.10 3.03
CA ALA A 97 -21.97 -1.89 4.25
C ALA A 97 -20.73 -2.66 4.73
N SER A 98 -19.76 -2.93 3.86
CA SER A 98 -18.59 -3.77 4.13
C SER A 98 -17.26 -3.03 4.06
N ALA A 99 -17.25 -1.79 3.54
CA ALA A 99 -16.08 -0.93 3.55
C ALA A 99 -16.03 -0.07 4.83
N ARG A 100 -14.84 0.04 5.42
CA ARG A 100 -14.61 0.85 6.62
C ARG A 100 -13.33 1.67 6.45
N VAL A 101 -13.43 2.97 6.73
CA VAL A 101 -12.30 3.89 6.70
C VAL A 101 -11.83 4.14 8.13
N HIS A 102 -10.54 3.98 8.35
CA HIS A 102 -9.90 4.13 9.66
C HIS A 102 -8.90 5.28 9.59
N ALA A 103 -9.19 6.38 10.27
CA ALA A 103 -8.33 7.57 10.33
C ALA A 103 -7.23 7.42 11.40
N VAL A 104 -6.40 6.38 11.29
CA VAL A 104 -5.36 6.01 12.26
C VAL A 104 -4.03 5.66 11.57
N PRO A 105 -2.89 5.72 12.26
CA PRO A 105 -1.65 5.13 11.76
C PRO A 105 -1.79 3.61 11.61
N LEU A 106 -1.13 3.03 10.60
CA LEU A 106 -1.16 1.58 10.39
C LEU A 106 -0.65 0.79 11.60
N GLN A 107 0.33 1.31 12.31
CA GLN A 107 0.92 0.68 13.49
C GLN A 107 -0.09 0.51 14.65
N GLU A 108 -1.05 1.43 14.75
CA GLU A 108 -2.11 1.42 15.76
C GLU A 108 -3.36 0.66 15.30
N PHE A 109 -3.43 0.33 14.00
CA PHE A 109 -4.54 -0.43 13.45
C PHE A 109 -4.44 -1.91 13.81
N SER A 110 -5.57 -2.49 14.22
CA SER A 110 -5.72 -3.93 14.49
C SER A 110 -6.95 -4.46 13.78
N SER A 111 -6.95 -5.75 13.49
CA SER A 111 -8.05 -6.46 12.85
C SER A 111 -8.34 -7.76 13.58
N GLU A 112 -9.60 -8.18 13.63
CA GLU A 112 -10.03 -9.42 14.26
C GLU A 112 -9.59 -10.68 13.50
N ALA A 113 -9.33 -10.52 12.20
CA ALA A 113 -8.87 -11.63 11.34
C ALA A 113 -7.85 -11.10 10.32
N PRO A 114 -6.94 -11.96 9.85
CA PRO A 114 -5.93 -11.57 8.86
C PRO A 114 -6.56 -11.23 7.50
N TYR A 115 -5.83 -10.45 6.71
CA TYR A 115 -6.20 -10.07 5.34
C TYR A 115 -5.63 -11.04 4.31
N ASP A 116 -6.41 -11.29 3.26
CA ASP A 116 -5.98 -12.06 2.10
C ASP A 116 -5.09 -11.20 1.18
N VAL A 117 -5.41 -9.92 1.06
CA VAL A 117 -4.63 -8.98 0.24
C VAL A 117 -4.47 -7.65 0.98
N ILE A 118 -3.24 -7.16 1.04
CA ILE A 118 -2.92 -5.80 1.47
C ILE A 118 -2.37 -5.05 0.27
N VAL A 119 -2.96 -3.89 -0.04
CA VAL A 119 -2.50 -2.97 -1.08
C VAL A 119 -1.99 -1.70 -0.43
N SER A 120 -0.72 -1.35 -0.64
CA SER A 120 -0.12 -0.16 -0.05
C SER A 120 0.15 0.92 -1.08
N GLY A 121 -0.48 2.09 -0.89
CA GLY A 121 -0.22 3.32 -1.61
C GLY A 121 0.87 4.21 -1.00
N LEU A 122 1.59 3.71 0.02
CA LEU A 122 2.56 4.51 0.75
C LEU A 122 3.89 4.68 -0.03
N PRO A 123 4.41 5.91 -0.17
CA PRO A 123 5.69 6.19 -0.84
C PRO A 123 6.86 5.92 0.09
N MET A 124 7.28 4.65 0.27
CA MET A 124 8.30 4.20 1.23
C MET A 124 9.59 5.03 1.21
N ASN A 125 10.02 5.49 0.04
CA ASN A 125 11.25 6.27 -0.12
C ASN A 125 11.19 7.68 0.52
N ASN A 126 10.01 8.12 0.98
CA ASN A 126 9.81 9.42 1.62
C ASN A 126 9.88 9.36 3.15
N PHE A 127 9.93 8.17 3.71
CA PHE A 127 9.90 7.96 5.16
C PHE A 127 11.31 7.79 5.76
N SER A 128 11.40 7.72 7.08
CA SER A 128 12.61 7.26 7.77
C SER A 128 12.77 5.74 7.61
N SER A 129 13.98 5.23 7.78
CA SER A 129 14.24 3.78 7.74
C SER A 129 13.49 3.01 8.84
N GLU A 130 13.41 3.61 10.01
CA GLU A 130 12.73 3.08 11.18
C GLU A 130 11.23 2.92 10.91
N LEU A 131 10.61 3.96 10.33
CA LEU A 131 9.19 3.89 9.95
C LEU A 131 8.92 2.83 8.88
N VAL A 132 9.79 2.71 7.89
CA VAL A 132 9.63 1.67 6.86
C VAL A 132 9.68 0.27 7.48
N GLU A 133 10.55 0.04 8.46
CA GLU A 133 10.60 -1.24 9.19
C GLU A 133 9.29 -1.50 9.94
N GLU A 134 8.81 -0.53 10.73
CA GLU A 134 7.54 -0.60 11.46
C GLU A 134 6.35 -0.87 10.53
N LEU A 135 6.33 -0.27 9.33
CA LEU A 135 5.28 -0.51 8.34
C LEU A 135 5.31 -1.96 7.83
N PHE A 136 6.49 -2.51 7.54
CA PHE A 136 6.58 -3.92 7.14
C PHE A 136 6.18 -4.88 8.27
N GLU A 137 6.56 -4.60 9.51
CA GLU A 137 6.10 -5.37 10.68
C GLU A 137 4.56 -5.33 10.79
N ALA A 138 3.96 -4.16 10.64
CA ALA A 138 2.51 -4.01 10.67
C ALA A 138 1.81 -4.75 9.51
N TYR A 139 2.34 -4.67 8.29
CA TYR A 139 1.80 -5.42 7.16
C TYR A 139 1.80 -6.92 7.43
N PHE A 140 2.93 -7.50 7.86
CA PHE A 140 3.02 -8.95 8.09
C PHE A 140 2.30 -9.43 9.34
N ARG A 141 2.02 -8.56 10.31
CA ARG A 141 1.13 -8.85 11.43
C ARG A 141 -0.33 -8.96 10.98
N LEU A 142 -0.75 -8.15 10.01
CA LEU A 142 -2.13 -8.07 9.51
C LEU A 142 -2.40 -9.04 8.36
N LEU A 143 -1.38 -9.46 7.64
CA LEU A 143 -1.48 -10.33 6.48
C LEU A 143 -1.61 -11.79 6.89
N GLY A 144 -2.54 -12.50 6.27
CA GLY A 144 -2.65 -13.95 6.42
C GLY A 144 -1.44 -14.68 5.83
N PRO A 145 -1.18 -15.92 6.27
CA PRO A 145 -0.04 -16.69 5.79
C PRO A 145 -0.06 -16.88 4.27
N GLU A 146 -1.22 -17.15 3.69
CA GLU A 146 -1.41 -17.27 2.22
C GLU A 146 -1.72 -15.91 1.55
N GLY A 147 -1.69 -14.83 2.33
CA GLY A 147 -2.00 -13.49 1.85
C GLY A 147 -0.90 -12.88 1.01
N THR A 148 -1.26 -11.84 0.27
CA THR A 148 -0.32 -11.09 -0.57
C THR A 148 -0.30 -9.61 -0.22
N LEU A 149 0.88 -9.07 0.07
CA LEU A 149 1.15 -7.63 0.15
C LEU A 149 1.59 -7.12 -1.22
N SER A 150 0.90 -6.11 -1.74
CA SER A 150 1.26 -5.38 -2.94
C SER A 150 1.65 -3.95 -2.60
N TYR A 151 2.86 -3.53 -2.95
CA TYR A 151 3.29 -2.13 -2.82
C TYR A 151 4.10 -1.69 -4.03
N PHE A 152 4.22 -0.38 -4.25
CA PHE A 152 4.94 0.16 -5.39
C PHE A 152 6.25 0.86 -4.99
N GLU A 153 7.18 0.88 -5.95
CA GLU A 153 8.41 1.66 -5.90
C GLU A 153 8.58 2.43 -7.22
N TYR A 154 8.74 3.73 -7.16
CA TYR A 154 9.10 4.48 -8.37
C TYR A 154 10.51 4.16 -8.83
N MET A 155 10.63 3.80 -10.12
CA MET A 155 11.91 3.71 -10.80
C MET A 155 12.59 5.09 -10.78
N TYR A 156 13.90 5.14 -10.82
CA TYR A 156 14.69 6.37 -10.91
C TYR A 156 14.63 7.34 -9.72
N MET A 157 13.69 7.25 -8.79
CA MET A 157 13.69 8.12 -7.61
C MET A 157 14.94 7.95 -6.75
N ARG A 158 15.43 6.72 -6.60
CA ARG A 158 16.64 6.43 -5.82
C ARG A 158 17.92 7.01 -6.46
N PRO A 159 18.22 6.78 -7.75
CA PRO A 159 19.41 7.35 -8.39
C PRO A 159 19.35 8.88 -8.48
N MET A 160 18.18 9.46 -8.77
CA MET A 160 18.03 10.92 -8.81
C MET A 160 18.26 11.56 -7.44
N ARG A 161 17.70 11.00 -6.36
CA ARG A 161 17.95 11.49 -5.00
C ARG A 161 19.41 11.37 -4.59
N LYS A 162 20.09 10.27 -4.96
CA LYS A 162 21.52 10.11 -4.67
C LYS A 162 22.41 11.17 -5.32
N LEU A 163 22.03 11.70 -6.47
CA LEU A 163 22.78 12.76 -7.18
C LEU A 163 22.61 14.13 -6.53
N VAL A 164 21.43 14.43 -5.97
CA VAL A 164 21.06 15.78 -5.50
C VAL A 164 21.12 15.90 -3.97
N SER A 165 21.14 14.79 -3.24
CA SER A 165 21.01 14.76 -1.78
C SER A 165 22.34 14.74 -1.03
N GLY A 166 22.35 15.37 0.16
CA GLY A 166 23.46 15.30 1.10
C GLY A 166 23.73 13.88 1.64
N ARG A 167 24.87 13.70 2.33
CA ARG A 167 25.35 12.39 2.85
C ARG A 167 24.28 11.68 3.71
N LYS A 168 23.62 12.39 4.63
CA LYS A 168 22.58 11.83 5.52
C LYS A 168 21.37 11.25 4.77
N ASP A 169 20.91 11.93 3.71
CA ASP A 169 19.79 11.45 2.93
C ASP A 169 20.15 10.23 2.08
N ARG A 170 21.39 10.16 1.57
CA ARG A 170 21.91 8.98 0.87
C ARG A 170 21.98 7.75 1.80
N GLU A 171 22.43 7.93 3.03
CA GLU A 171 22.50 6.85 4.03
C GLU A 171 21.09 6.34 4.38
N ARG A 172 20.11 7.25 4.54
CA ARG A 172 18.70 6.91 4.76
C ARG A 172 18.14 6.10 3.59
N VAL A 173 18.27 6.59 2.36
CA VAL A 173 17.77 5.89 1.15
C VAL A 173 18.40 4.52 0.96
N ASN A 174 19.70 4.38 1.30
CA ASN A 174 20.38 3.08 1.24
C ASN A 174 19.81 2.10 2.28
N ARG A 175 19.56 2.54 3.53
CA ARG A 175 18.94 1.71 4.56
C ARG A 175 17.52 1.26 4.17
N ILE A 176 16.70 2.17 3.66
CA ILE A 176 15.37 1.81 3.14
C ILE A 176 15.49 0.76 2.03
N ALA A 177 16.42 0.95 1.10
CA ALA A 177 16.64 -0.01 0.02
C ALA A 177 17.10 -1.38 0.53
N GLU A 178 17.82 -1.45 1.64
CA GLU A 178 18.24 -2.70 2.27
C GLU A 178 17.08 -3.42 2.95
N ILE A 179 16.26 -2.69 3.72
CA ILE A 179 15.03 -3.20 4.32
C ILE A 179 14.12 -3.82 3.25
N MET A 180 13.82 -3.05 2.20
CA MET A 180 12.95 -3.52 1.12
C MET A 180 13.54 -4.74 0.40
N ARG A 181 14.87 -4.76 0.13
CA ARG A 181 15.54 -5.91 -0.48
C ARG A 181 15.52 -7.15 0.42
N ARG A 182 15.64 -6.99 1.73
CA ARG A 182 15.55 -8.10 2.70
C ARG A 182 14.18 -8.75 2.62
N HIS A 183 13.10 -7.98 2.72
CA HIS A 183 11.74 -8.50 2.60
C HIS A 183 11.45 -9.11 1.23
N CYS A 184 11.92 -8.48 0.15
CA CYS A 184 11.81 -9.04 -1.18
C CYS A 184 12.55 -10.38 -1.32
N ARG A 185 13.74 -10.55 -0.73
CA ARG A 185 14.48 -11.83 -0.80
C ARG A 185 13.76 -12.96 -0.07
N GLN A 186 13.11 -12.63 1.06
CA GLN A 186 12.48 -13.63 1.93
C GLN A 186 11.05 -13.98 1.52
N ARG A 187 10.35 -13.10 0.80
CA ARG A 187 8.89 -13.17 0.63
C ARG A 187 8.40 -12.85 -0.77
N ARG A 188 9.27 -12.51 -1.71
CA ARG A 188 8.83 -12.05 -3.04
C ARG A 188 8.25 -13.17 -3.88
N MET A 189 6.98 -13.03 -4.24
CA MET A 189 6.30 -13.89 -5.21
C MET A 189 6.53 -13.39 -6.64
N ARG A 190 6.39 -12.07 -6.87
CA ARG A 190 6.41 -11.49 -8.21
C ARG A 190 6.79 -10.02 -8.17
N THR A 191 7.41 -9.54 -9.26
CA THR A 191 7.58 -8.11 -9.56
C THR A 191 6.88 -7.79 -10.87
N SER A 192 6.04 -6.77 -10.89
CA SER A 192 5.38 -6.24 -12.08
C SER A 192 5.95 -4.88 -12.45
N TRP A 193 6.09 -4.62 -13.74
CA TRP A 193 6.65 -3.38 -14.28
C TRP A 193 5.53 -2.52 -14.86
N VAL A 194 5.46 -1.26 -14.45
CA VAL A 194 4.48 -0.30 -14.95
C VAL A 194 5.22 0.87 -15.59
N LEU A 195 5.55 0.71 -16.86
CA LEU A 195 6.26 1.73 -17.64
C LEU A 195 5.36 2.87 -18.08
N ALA A 196 4.05 2.61 -18.22
CA ALA A 196 3.03 3.60 -18.58
C ALA A 196 2.63 4.53 -17.41
N ASN A 197 3.26 4.42 -16.26
CA ASN A 197 3.12 5.35 -15.14
C ASN A 197 4.20 6.45 -15.21
N LEU A 198 3.90 7.65 -14.74
CA LEU A 198 4.86 8.76 -14.71
C LEU A 198 5.05 9.25 -13.26
N PRO A 199 6.22 8.99 -12.63
CA PRO A 199 7.34 8.20 -13.16
C PRO A 199 7.02 6.70 -13.20
N PRO A 200 7.74 5.91 -14.03
CA PRO A 200 7.59 4.46 -14.09
C PRO A 200 7.79 3.80 -12.73
N ALA A 201 7.09 2.69 -12.46
CA ALA A 201 7.10 2.04 -11.16
C ALA A 201 7.29 0.51 -11.27
N TRP A 202 7.89 -0.05 -10.23
CA TRP A 202 7.84 -1.48 -9.92
C TRP A 202 6.74 -1.72 -8.88
N ILE A 203 6.00 -2.80 -9.06
CA ILE A 203 5.09 -3.32 -8.07
C ILE A 203 5.70 -4.60 -7.52
N GLN A 204 5.91 -4.64 -6.22
CA GLN A 204 6.38 -5.83 -5.51
C GLN A 204 5.16 -6.54 -4.90
N HIS A 205 5.09 -7.85 -5.10
CA HIS A 205 4.10 -8.71 -4.48
C HIS A 205 4.85 -9.67 -3.54
N LEU A 206 4.56 -9.57 -2.24
CA LEU A 206 5.20 -10.36 -1.19
C LEU A 206 4.18 -11.30 -0.53
N SER A 207 4.60 -12.54 -0.25
CA SER A 207 3.83 -13.52 0.50
C SER A 207 3.77 -13.19 2.00
N GLY A 208 2.69 -13.58 2.66
CA GLY A 208 2.59 -13.60 4.12
C GLY A 208 3.57 -14.59 4.76
N HIS A 209 3.87 -15.70 4.09
CA HIS A 209 4.94 -16.62 4.50
C HIS A 209 6.33 -16.10 4.10
N ALA A 210 7.30 -16.28 5.01
CA ALA A 210 8.69 -16.18 4.63
C ALA A 210 9.16 -17.55 4.08
N ASP A 211 9.84 -17.55 2.94
CA ASP A 211 10.51 -18.77 2.45
C ASP A 211 11.55 -19.21 3.47
N SER A 212 11.38 -20.40 4.02
CA SER A 212 12.32 -21.00 4.98
C SER A 212 13.68 -21.38 4.37
N ALA A 213 13.88 -21.13 3.07
CA ALA A 213 15.06 -21.51 2.31
C ALA A 213 16.13 -20.40 2.18
N ALA A 214 15.98 -19.27 2.86
CA ALA A 214 16.91 -18.13 2.79
C ALA A 214 17.78 -17.99 4.05
N SER A 215 18.23 -19.12 4.62
CA SER A 215 19.21 -19.18 5.72
C SER A 215 20.60 -19.40 5.18
#